data_fa5c392b396db67a79dc163fb9059a70
#
_entry.id   fa5c392b396db67a79dc163fb9059a70
#
_cell.length_a   1.000
_cell.length_b   1.000
_cell.length_c   1.000
_cell.angle_alpha   90.00
_cell.angle_beta   90.00
_cell.angle_gamma   90.00
#
_symmetry.space_group_name_H-M   'P 1'
#
loop_
_entity.id
_entity.type
_entity.pdbx_description
1 polymer ?
#
loop_
_entity_poly.entity_id
_entity_poly.type
_entity_poly.pdbx_seq_one_letter_code
_entity_poly.pdbx_strand_id
1 'polypeptide(L)'
;MDIFDKYIVGNLSSINWCFENTHFIQRLDDNGISRDYIVDTVLNEEPLRYEPSGNHQYEVIFPAPKTKKYSEIKVVFACDNNTINLVTVMPNATTNRQKNTYKSQNYKSLEKKKQKAYSKRKKLY
;
A
#
# COMPACT_ATOMS: atom_id res chain seq x y z
N MET A 1 -8.28 -15.95 -4.68
CA MET A 1 -7.96 -14.54 -4.35
C MET A 1 -6.47 -14.34 -4.60
N ASP A 2 -6.11 -13.33 -5.41
CA ASP A 2 -4.70 -13.12 -5.67
C ASP A 2 -4.01 -12.47 -4.46
N ILE A 3 -2.69 -12.38 -4.51
CA ILE A 3 -1.90 -11.96 -3.34
C ILE A 3 -2.18 -10.51 -2.95
N PHE A 4 -2.45 -9.62 -3.93
CA PHE A 4 -2.78 -8.24 -3.63
C PHE A 4 -4.14 -8.13 -2.92
N ASP A 5 -5.12 -8.92 -3.35
CA ASP A 5 -6.43 -8.95 -2.71
C ASP A 5 -6.31 -9.43 -1.26
N LYS A 6 -5.45 -10.41 -1.00
CA LYS A 6 -5.16 -10.85 0.38
C LYS A 6 -4.63 -9.70 1.22
N TYR A 7 -3.73 -8.90 0.65
CA TYR A 7 -3.21 -7.72 1.33
C TYR A 7 -4.34 -6.74 1.67
N ILE A 8 -5.19 -6.44 0.70
CA ILE A 8 -6.26 -5.45 0.87
C ILE A 8 -7.25 -5.88 1.95
N VAL A 9 -7.57 -7.16 2.04
CA VAL A 9 -8.50 -7.66 3.08
C VAL A 9 -7.81 -7.90 4.43
N GLY A 10 -6.52 -7.61 4.54
CA GLY A 10 -5.78 -7.71 5.81
C GLY A 10 -5.28 -9.10 6.14
N ASN A 11 -5.31 -10.03 5.20
CA ASN A 11 -4.79 -11.38 5.39
C ASN A 11 -3.30 -11.42 5.01
N LEU A 12 -2.44 -11.06 5.95
CA LEU A 12 -1.01 -10.88 5.68
C LEU A 12 -0.17 -12.12 5.92
N SER A 13 -0.73 -13.15 6.55
CA SER A 13 0.03 -14.31 7.01
C SER A 13 0.61 -15.16 5.87
N SER A 14 0.00 -15.13 4.69
CA SER A 14 0.45 -15.92 3.55
C SER A 14 1.29 -15.10 2.55
N ILE A 15 1.60 -13.86 2.88
CA ILE A 15 2.34 -12.97 1.99
C ILE A 15 3.83 -13.02 2.32
N ASN A 16 4.64 -13.28 1.30
CA ASN A 16 6.10 -13.14 1.40
C ASN A 16 6.46 -11.72 0.96
N TRP A 17 6.99 -10.94 1.89
CA TRP A 17 7.31 -9.55 1.63
C TRP A 17 8.77 -9.39 1.19
N CYS A 18 9.00 -8.52 0.20
CA CYS A 18 10.35 -8.12 -0.19
C CYS A 18 10.46 -6.59 -0.08
N PHE A 19 11.24 -6.14 0.90
CA PHE A 19 11.49 -4.72 1.15
C PHE A 19 12.92 -4.32 0.75
N GLU A 20 13.65 -5.20 0.06
CA GLU A 20 15.08 -5.04 -0.22
C GLU A 20 15.37 -4.72 -1.69
N ASN A 21 14.35 -4.41 -2.48
CA ASN A 21 14.54 -4.02 -3.88
C ASN A 21 15.44 -2.80 -3.96
N THR A 22 16.51 -2.87 -4.77
CA THR A 22 17.50 -1.81 -4.87
C THR A 22 16.89 -0.47 -5.30
N HIS A 23 15.96 -0.51 -6.26
CA HIS A 23 15.30 0.69 -6.73
C HIS A 23 14.44 1.32 -5.64
N PHE A 24 13.73 0.49 -4.87
CA PHE A 24 12.92 0.95 -3.74
C PHE A 24 13.79 1.62 -2.68
N ILE A 25 14.89 0.99 -2.29
CA ILE A 25 15.83 1.55 -1.31
C ILE A 25 16.37 2.88 -1.79
N GLN A 26 16.75 2.97 -3.07
CA GLN A 26 17.24 4.21 -3.66
C GLN A 26 16.19 5.31 -3.60
N ARG A 27 14.93 5.00 -3.87
CA ARG A 27 13.84 5.97 -3.82
C ARG A 27 13.54 6.45 -2.41
N LEU A 28 13.68 5.58 -1.41
CA LEU A 28 13.57 5.99 -0.01
C LEU A 28 14.60 7.07 0.31
N ASP A 29 15.84 6.82 -0.10
CA ASP A 29 16.94 7.75 0.11
C ASP A 29 16.71 9.07 -0.65
N ASP A 30 16.35 8.99 -1.93
CA ASP A 30 16.09 10.16 -2.77
C ASP A 30 15.00 11.06 -2.19
N ASN A 31 14.00 10.48 -1.56
CA ASN A 31 12.86 11.22 -1.03
C ASN A 31 12.96 11.48 0.48
N GLY A 32 14.04 11.05 1.10
CA GLY A 32 14.24 11.23 2.54
C GLY A 32 13.17 10.56 3.38
N ILE A 33 12.72 9.38 2.98
CA ILE A 33 11.68 8.62 3.69
C ILE A 33 12.33 7.43 4.37
N SER A 34 12.00 7.24 5.66
CA SER A 34 12.53 6.13 6.44
C SER A 34 11.97 4.79 5.94
N ARG A 35 12.86 3.80 5.78
CA ARG A 35 12.45 2.44 5.46
C ARG A 35 11.52 1.88 6.54
N ASP A 36 11.85 2.13 7.80
CA ASP A 36 11.04 1.65 8.93
C ASP A 36 9.63 2.22 8.89
N TYR A 37 9.49 3.49 8.53
CA TYR A 37 8.18 4.11 8.36
C TYR A 37 7.35 3.38 7.30
N ILE A 38 7.97 3.08 6.15
CA ILE A 38 7.25 2.42 5.05
C ILE A 38 6.86 0.99 5.44
N VAL A 39 7.78 0.23 6.01
CA VAL A 39 7.50 -1.15 6.44
C VAL A 39 6.37 -1.17 7.47
N ASP A 40 6.44 -0.31 8.47
CA ASP A 40 5.40 -0.21 9.50
C ASP A 40 4.05 0.20 8.89
N THR A 41 4.06 1.19 8.02
CA THR A 41 2.84 1.70 7.38
C THR A 41 2.19 0.63 6.50
N VAL A 42 2.97 -0.04 5.67
CA VAL A 42 2.45 -1.09 4.78
C VAL A 42 1.85 -2.24 5.57
N LEU A 43 2.49 -2.63 6.67
CA LEU A 43 2.05 -3.80 7.45
C LEU A 43 0.93 -3.49 8.44
N ASN A 44 0.80 -2.25 8.91
CA ASN A 44 -0.11 -1.93 10.00
C ASN A 44 -1.20 -0.92 9.65
N GLU A 45 -1.04 -0.16 8.55
CA GLU A 45 -2.00 0.86 8.19
C GLU A 45 -2.83 0.45 6.98
N GLU A 46 -4.05 0.95 6.94
CA GLU A 46 -4.93 0.76 5.80
C GLU A 46 -4.56 1.75 4.70
N PRO A 47 -4.41 1.29 3.43
CA PRO A 47 -4.19 2.23 2.34
C PRO A 47 -5.34 3.21 2.18
N LEU A 48 -5.03 4.44 1.80
CA LEU A 48 -6.06 5.43 1.50
C LEU A 48 -6.82 5.05 0.22
N ARG A 49 -6.10 4.53 -0.77
CA ARG A 49 -6.67 4.01 -2.01
C ARG A 49 -5.58 3.29 -2.80
N TYR A 50 -5.99 2.61 -3.87
CA TYR A 50 -5.04 1.88 -4.73
C TYR A 50 -5.62 1.73 -6.13
N GLU A 51 -4.75 1.46 -7.13
CA GLU A 51 -5.18 1.10 -8.48
C GLU A 51 -4.13 0.26 -9.19
N PRO A 52 -4.54 -0.56 -10.18
CA PRO A 52 -3.58 -1.27 -11.02
C PRO A 52 -2.73 -0.29 -11.83
N SER A 53 -1.44 -0.57 -11.96
CA SER A 53 -0.53 0.29 -12.71
C SER A 53 0.30 -0.46 -13.75
N GLY A 54 0.05 -1.74 -13.94
CA GLY A 54 0.76 -2.56 -14.89
C GLY A 54 0.45 -4.02 -14.67
N ASN A 55 1.20 -4.90 -15.35
CA ASN A 55 1.00 -6.33 -15.21
C ASN A 55 1.45 -6.78 -13.82
N HIS A 56 0.48 -7.18 -13.00
CA HIS A 56 0.72 -7.60 -11.61
C HIS A 56 1.32 -6.50 -10.74
N GLN A 57 1.13 -5.23 -11.10
CA GLN A 57 1.60 -4.10 -10.30
C GLN A 57 0.44 -3.22 -9.87
N TYR A 58 0.61 -2.61 -8.67
CA TYR A 58 -0.40 -1.74 -8.09
C TYR A 58 0.25 -0.51 -7.49
N GLU A 59 -0.38 0.65 -7.68
CA GLU A 59 -0.01 1.87 -6.98
C GLU A 59 -0.88 1.98 -5.74
N VAL A 60 -0.25 2.02 -4.59
CA VAL A 60 -0.94 2.02 -3.29
C VAL A 60 -0.60 3.31 -2.56
N ILE A 61 -1.63 4.02 -2.13
CA ILE A 61 -1.49 5.35 -1.54
C ILE A 61 -1.64 5.26 -0.02
N PHE A 62 -0.68 5.81 0.70
CA PHE A 62 -0.66 5.87 2.15
C PHE A 62 -0.49 7.30 2.64
N PRO A 63 -0.82 7.59 3.91
CA PRO A 63 -0.47 8.89 4.50
C PRO A 63 1.04 9.08 4.51
N ALA A 64 1.50 10.29 4.22
CA ALA A 64 2.92 10.62 4.32
C ALA A 64 3.33 10.81 5.80
N PRO A 65 4.64 10.70 6.11
CA PRO A 65 5.13 11.06 7.43
C PRO A 65 4.75 12.50 7.76
N LYS A 66 4.40 12.77 9.01
CA LYS A 66 3.94 14.10 9.45
C LYS A 66 4.98 15.18 9.26
N THR A 67 6.25 14.80 9.17
CA THR A 67 7.36 15.74 8.97
C THR A 67 7.48 16.23 7.53
N LYS A 68 6.72 15.66 6.59
CA LYS A 68 6.81 16.01 5.18
C LYS A 68 5.76 17.04 4.80
N LYS A 69 6.06 17.83 3.76
CA LYS A 69 5.15 18.88 3.25
C LYS A 69 4.00 18.30 2.44
N TYR A 70 4.20 17.15 1.81
CA TYR A 70 3.14 16.46 1.06
C TYR A 70 2.35 15.55 2.01
N SER A 71 1.07 15.34 1.68
CA SER A 71 0.16 14.63 2.57
C SER A 71 0.09 13.13 2.31
N GLU A 72 0.54 12.67 1.15
CA GLU A 72 0.41 11.28 0.73
C GLU A 72 1.66 10.79 0.05
N ILE A 73 1.89 9.47 0.14
CA ILE A 73 2.95 8.79 -0.58
C ILE A 73 2.35 7.70 -1.43
N LYS A 74 2.99 7.43 -2.57
CA LYS A 74 2.64 6.34 -3.47
C LYS A 74 3.70 5.27 -3.35
N VAL A 75 3.29 4.04 -3.06
CA VAL A 75 4.16 2.89 -3.02
C VAL A 75 3.73 1.93 -4.13
N VAL A 76 4.64 1.49 -4.97
CA VAL A 76 4.33 0.54 -6.05
C VAL A 76 4.65 -0.86 -5.56
N PHE A 77 3.63 -1.71 -5.61
CA PHE A 77 3.72 -3.13 -5.25
C PHE A 77 3.79 -3.94 -6.53
N ALA A 78 4.79 -4.81 -6.65
CA ALA A 78 4.85 -5.81 -7.71
C ALA A 78 4.50 -7.16 -7.09
N CYS A 79 3.47 -7.81 -7.62
CA CYS A 79 2.93 -9.04 -7.05
C CYS A 79 3.28 -10.24 -7.94
N ASP A 80 3.81 -11.29 -7.33
CA ASP A 80 4.19 -12.52 -8.04
C ASP A 80 3.93 -13.71 -7.12
N ASN A 81 2.99 -14.57 -7.51
CA ASN A 81 2.58 -15.73 -6.70
C ASN A 81 2.21 -15.30 -5.27
N ASN A 82 3.03 -15.67 -4.30
CA ASN A 82 2.80 -15.33 -2.88
C ASN A 82 3.66 -14.17 -2.40
N THR A 83 4.36 -13.48 -3.30
CA THR A 83 5.32 -12.45 -2.94
C THR A 83 4.80 -11.07 -3.33
N ILE A 84 4.92 -10.11 -2.43
CA ILE A 84 4.74 -8.69 -2.75
C ILE A 84 6.08 -8.00 -2.57
N ASN A 85 6.59 -7.42 -3.67
CA ASN A 85 7.85 -6.70 -3.71
C ASN A 85 7.53 -5.21 -3.81
N LEU A 86 8.06 -4.40 -2.90
CA LEU A 86 7.95 -2.96 -2.97
C LEU A 86 9.03 -2.45 -3.91
N VAL A 87 8.62 -1.88 -5.05
CA VAL A 87 9.58 -1.51 -6.11
C VAL A 87 9.88 -0.03 -6.17
N THR A 88 9.01 0.83 -5.68
CA THR A 88 9.30 2.26 -5.61
C THR A 88 8.41 2.96 -4.60
N VAL A 89 8.84 4.15 -4.18
CA VAL A 89 8.08 5.02 -3.30
C VAL A 89 8.32 6.47 -3.74
N MET A 90 7.27 7.29 -3.72
CA MET A 90 7.39 8.68 -4.12
C MET A 90 6.29 9.52 -3.46
N PRO A 91 6.52 10.84 -3.31
CA PRO A 91 5.45 11.73 -2.88
C PRO A 91 4.28 11.69 -3.86
N ASN A 92 3.07 11.80 -3.35
CA ASN A 92 1.87 11.81 -4.17
C ASN A 92 1.00 13.00 -3.82
N ALA A 93 0.89 13.94 -4.76
CA ALA A 93 0.02 15.10 -4.62
C ALA A 93 -1.27 14.81 -5.38
N THR A 94 -2.32 14.41 -4.66
CA THR A 94 -3.61 14.12 -5.29
C THR A 94 -4.65 15.17 -4.91
N THR A 95 -5.53 15.47 -5.86
CA THR A 95 -6.69 16.33 -5.64
C THR A 95 -7.87 15.48 -5.17
N ASN A 96 -8.90 16.13 -4.64
CA ASN A 96 -10.14 15.45 -4.27
C ASN A 96 -10.75 14.70 -5.44
N ARG A 97 -10.63 15.25 -6.64
CA ARG A 97 -11.13 14.64 -7.86
C ARG A 97 -10.44 13.30 -8.12
N GLN A 98 -9.11 13.25 -7.97
CA GLN A 98 -8.35 12.02 -8.13
C GLN A 98 -8.73 10.99 -7.08
N LYS A 99 -8.96 11.41 -5.85
CA LYS A 99 -9.41 10.50 -4.79
C LYS A 99 -10.71 9.79 -5.14
N ASN A 100 -11.61 10.45 -5.85
CA ASN A 100 -12.89 9.86 -6.22
C ASN A 100 -12.79 8.85 -7.36
N THR A 101 -11.75 8.90 -8.19
CA THR A 101 -11.61 8.01 -9.34
C THR A 101 -11.30 6.56 -8.96
N TYR A 102 -10.83 6.31 -7.74
CA TYR A 102 -10.43 4.98 -7.31
C TYR A 102 -11.59 4.13 -6.79
N LYS A 103 -12.77 4.70 -6.62
CA LYS A 103 -13.92 3.98 -6.03
C LYS A 103 -14.72 3.25 -7.11
N SER A 104 -14.25 2.08 -7.50
CA SER A 104 -14.96 1.17 -8.41
C SER A 104 -15.85 0.20 -7.59
N GLN A 105 -16.68 -0.56 -8.28
CA GLN A 105 -17.50 -1.62 -7.66
C GLN A 105 -16.62 -2.65 -6.97
N ASN A 106 -15.53 -3.04 -7.63
CA ASN A 106 -14.59 -4.00 -7.06
C ASN A 106 -13.92 -3.46 -5.80
N TYR A 107 -13.55 -2.19 -5.82
CA TYR A 107 -12.99 -1.53 -4.66
C TYR A 107 -13.95 -1.59 -3.46
N LYS A 108 -15.22 -1.26 -3.68
CA LYS A 108 -16.23 -1.27 -2.60
C LYS A 108 -16.43 -2.66 -2.01
N SER A 109 -16.40 -3.70 -2.85
CA SER A 109 -16.54 -5.07 -2.40
C SER A 109 -15.35 -5.51 -1.53
N LEU A 110 -14.14 -5.18 -1.95
CA LEU A 110 -12.93 -5.48 -1.19
C LEU A 110 -12.87 -4.68 0.10
N GLU A 111 -13.36 -3.45 0.09
CA GLU A 111 -13.38 -2.59 1.27
C GLU A 111 -14.22 -3.18 2.41
N LYS A 112 -15.35 -3.79 2.09
CA LYS A 112 -16.18 -4.46 3.11
C LYS A 112 -15.43 -5.61 3.77
N LYS A 113 -14.72 -6.42 3.00
CA LYS A 113 -13.92 -7.53 3.53
C LYS A 113 -12.76 -7.02 4.37
N LYS A 114 -12.12 -5.95 3.91
CA LYS A 114 -11.01 -5.32 4.59
C LYS A 114 -11.42 -4.79 5.96
N GLN A 115 -12.56 -4.13 6.07
CA GLN A 115 -13.04 -3.60 7.34
C GLN A 115 -13.21 -4.68 8.39
N LYS A 116 -13.74 -5.85 8.00
CA LYS A 116 -13.85 -6.99 8.91
C LYS A 116 -12.48 -7.49 9.37
N ALA A 117 -11.53 -7.59 8.46
CA ALA A 117 -10.19 -8.07 8.79
C ALA A 117 -9.46 -7.09 9.72
N TYR A 118 -9.53 -5.80 9.43
CA TYR A 118 -8.91 -4.77 10.27
C TYR A 118 -9.56 -4.69 11.66
N SER A 119 -10.85 -4.86 11.73
CA SER A 119 -11.56 -4.89 13.01
C SER A 119 -11.06 -6.00 13.91
N LYS A 120 -10.84 -7.21 13.34
CA LYS A 120 -10.27 -8.35 14.07
C LYS A 120 -8.83 -8.07 14.51
N ARG A 121 -8.01 -7.49 13.63
CA ARG A 121 -6.62 -7.15 13.94
C ARG A 121 -6.52 -6.14 15.08
N LYS A 122 -7.35 -5.12 15.07
CA LYS A 122 -7.38 -4.10 16.14
C LYS A 122 -7.72 -4.69 17.50
N LYS A 123 -8.56 -5.73 17.53
CA LYS A 123 -8.90 -6.41 18.79
C LYS A 123 -7.75 -7.22 19.36
N LEU A 124 -6.76 -7.57 18.54
CA LEU A 124 -5.59 -8.34 18.98
C LEU A 124 -4.52 -7.44 19.60
N TYR A 125 -4.64 -6.15 19.45
CA TYR A 125 -3.73 -5.17 20.02
C TYR A 125 -4.42 -4.45 21.18
#